data_bc3aad00206d8263224c74e5101720f5
#
_entry.id   bc3aad00206d8263224c74e5101720f5
#
_cell.length_a   1.000
_cell.length_b   1.000
_cell.length_c   1.000
_cell.angle_alpha   90.00
_cell.angle_beta   90.00
_cell.angle_gamma   90.00
#
_symmetry.space_group_name_H-M   'P 1'
#
loop_
_entity.id
_entity.type
_entity.pdbx_description
1 polymer ?
#
loop_
_entity_poly.entity_id
_entity_poly.type
_entity_poly.pdbx_seq_one_letter_code
_entity_poly.pdbx_strand_id
1 'polypeptide(L)'
;MTKFDKNLKGITRREMLVGSAVAGTGLVVGYSGLSGVTGGAREALAAGTFDHQVFLTMDASGIATVHITKAEIGQHVGTALAQSVAEELEVDWNDVRIDYPDTAEKWGFMITGGSWSVNWTFDRNSRIGASARIALVEAGAKLMGVPAAQCSASNSVVTDSVSGATKTYSQILSTTTI
;
A
#
# COMPACT_ATOMS: atom_id res chain seq x y z
N MET A 1 -17.44 6.72 28.27
CA MET A 1 -16.22 7.41 27.84
C MET A 1 -15.07 6.43 27.94
N THR A 2 -14.78 5.69 26.87
CA THR A 2 -13.72 4.69 26.84
C THR A 2 -12.38 5.42 26.63
N LYS A 3 -11.43 5.18 27.52
CA LYS A 3 -10.06 5.72 27.43
C LYS A 3 -9.43 5.27 26.11
N PHE A 4 -9.18 6.20 25.21
CA PHE A 4 -8.30 5.97 24.08
C PHE A 4 -6.89 5.64 24.60
N ASP A 5 -6.41 4.49 24.26
CA ASP A 5 -5.06 4.05 24.62
C ASP A 5 -4.04 4.91 23.85
N LYS A 6 -3.29 5.74 24.59
CA LYS A 6 -2.25 6.64 24.05
C LYS A 6 -0.96 5.91 23.66
N ASN A 7 -0.95 4.59 23.60
CA ASN A 7 0.21 3.77 23.29
C ASN A 7 0.26 3.32 21.81
N LEU A 8 -0.16 4.13 20.87
CA LEU A 8 0.26 3.96 19.48
C LEU A 8 1.75 4.35 19.37
N LYS A 9 2.63 3.47 19.81
CA LYS A 9 4.03 3.51 19.38
C LYS A 9 4.02 3.49 17.86
N GLY A 10 4.54 4.56 17.26
CA GLY A 10 4.63 4.69 15.82
C GLY A 10 5.28 3.43 15.24
N ILE A 11 4.58 2.78 14.32
CA ILE A 11 5.09 1.62 13.59
C ILE A 11 6.33 2.07 12.84
N THR A 12 7.44 1.39 13.04
CA THR A 12 8.68 1.67 12.33
C THR A 12 8.51 1.27 10.86
N ARG A 13 9.28 1.92 9.96
CA ARG A 13 9.31 1.58 8.52
C ARG A 13 9.55 0.08 8.31
N ARG A 14 10.35 -0.55 9.16
CA ARG A 14 10.67 -1.98 9.11
C ARG A 14 9.46 -2.87 9.48
N GLU A 15 8.68 -2.47 10.47
CA GLU A 15 7.47 -3.22 10.87
C GLU A 15 6.36 -3.13 9.82
N MET A 16 6.33 -2.05 9.03
CA MET A 16 5.38 -1.88 7.93
C MET A 16 5.81 -2.66 6.67
N LEU A 17 7.10 -2.75 6.39
CA LEU A 17 7.66 -3.55 5.28
C LEU A 17 7.44 -5.06 5.47
N VAL A 18 7.34 -5.55 6.70
CA VAL A 18 7.04 -6.97 7.00
C VAL A 18 5.61 -7.35 6.61
N GLY A 19 4.71 -6.38 6.46
CA GLY A 19 3.33 -6.60 6.02
C GLY A 19 3.13 -6.52 4.50
N SER A 20 4.19 -6.19 3.74
CA SER A 20 4.10 -6.12 2.28
C SER A 20 4.57 -7.45 1.70
N ALA A 21 3.67 -8.20 1.09
CA ALA A 21 3.99 -9.46 0.46
C ALA A 21 3.36 -9.52 -0.93
N VAL A 22 4.05 -10.16 -1.86
CA VAL A 22 3.62 -10.30 -3.23
C VAL A 22 3.22 -11.73 -3.51
N ALA A 23 2.02 -11.89 -3.99
CA ALA A 23 1.52 -13.14 -4.52
C ALA A 23 1.69 -13.12 -6.05
N GLY A 24 2.67 -13.87 -6.54
CA GLY A 24 2.83 -14.32 -7.94
C GLY A 24 2.73 -13.29 -9.07
N THR A 25 1.88 -12.29 -9.01
CA THR A 25 1.63 -11.31 -10.09
C THR A 25 1.16 -9.94 -9.58
N GLY A 26 1.59 -9.47 -8.41
CA GLY A 26 1.18 -8.17 -7.90
C GLY A 26 1.70 -7.83 -6.50
N LEU A 27 1.52 -6.60 -6.08
CA LEU A 27 1.88 -6.10 -4.77
C LEU A 27 0.63 -5.92 -3.90
N VAL A 28 0.69 -6.42 -2.67
CA VAL A 28 -0.37 -6.27 -1.67
C VAL A 28 0.21 -5.60 -0.44
N VAL A 29 -0.36 -4.48 -0.04
CA VAL A 29 0.04 -3.74 1.16
C VAL A 29 -1.10 -3.74 2.16
N GLY A 30 -0.86 -4.33 3.33
CA GLY A 30 -1.81 -4.40 4.42
C GLY A 30 -1.25 -3.84 5.73
N TYR A 31 -2.13 -3.41 6.61
CA TYR A 31 -1.79 -3.01 7.96
C TYR A 31 -2.03 -4.18 8.92
N SER A 32 -0.98 -4.82 9.40
CA SER A 32 -1.08 -5.71 10.53
C SER A 32 -0.80 -4.93 11.81
N GLY A 33 -1.82 -4.46 12.47
CA GLY A 33 -1.68 -4.07 13.87
C GLY A 33 -1.46 -5.33 14.65
N LEU A 34 -0.21 -5.81 14.79
CA LEU A 34 0.25 -6.45 15.99
C LEU A 34 1.52 -7.25 15.94
N SER A 35 2.28 -7.11 16.95
CA SER A 35 3.02 -8.14 17.72
C SER A 35 3.11 -9.53 17.07
N GLY A 36 4.25 -9.85 16.48
CA GLY A 36 4.77 -11.20 16.51
C GLY A 36 4.58 -12.06 15.27
N VAL A 37 4.46 -11.52 14.07
CA VAL A 37 4.44 -12.35 12.85
C VAL A 37 5.82 -12.37 12.17
N THR A 38 6.68 -13.21 12.75
CA THR A 38 7.85 -13.69 12.04
C THR A 38 7.45 -14.98 11.29
N GLY A 39 7.45 -14.95 9.96
CA GLY A 39 7.39 -16.14 9.13
C GLY A 39 6.06 -16.47 8.43
N GLY A 40 4.91 -16.14 9.00
CA GLY A 40 3.62 -16.63 8.48
C GLY A 40 3.02 -15.88 7.27
N ALA A 41 3.44 -14.65 7.01
CA ALA A 41 2.86 -13.84 5.92
C ALA A 41 3.13 -14.42 4.53
N ARG A 42 4.28 -15.03 4.34
CA ARG A 42 4.68 -15.65 3.07
C ARG A 42 3.91 -16.94 2.78
N GLU A 43 3.65 -17.74 3.82
CA GLU A 43 2.89 -19.00 3.71
C GLU A 43 1.38 -18.75 3.57
N ALA A 44 0.85 -17.72 4.24
CA ALA A 44 -0.55 -17.34 4.15
C ALA A 44 -0.93 -16.82 2.76
N LEU A 45 -0.05 -16.08 2.10
CA LEU A 45 -0.26 -15.64 0.70
C LEU A 45 -0.22 -16.80 -0.30
N ALA A 46 0.69 -17.75 -0.11
CA ALA A 46 0.78 -18.95 -0.93
C ALA A 46 -0.44 -19.88 -0.74
N ALA A 47 -1.07 -19.83 0.42
CA ALA A 47 -2.26 -20.62 0.76
C ALA A 47 -3.60 -19.94 0.38
N GLY A 48 -3.59 -18.72 -0.14
CA GLY A 48 -4.81 -17.96 -0.43
C GLY A 48 -5.63 -17.54 0.80
N THR A 49 -5.06 -17.65 2.01
CA THR A 49 -5.71 -17.35 3.29
C THR A 49 -5.11 -16.12 3.95
N PHE A 50 -4.99 -15.01 3.21
CA PHE A 50 -4.49 -13.77 3.78
C PHE A 50 -5.61 -13.04 4.51
N ASP A 51 -5.67 -13.18 5.82
CA ASP A 51 -6.68 -12.57 6.71
C ASP A 51 -6.21 -11.23 7.28
N HIS A 52 -5.56 -10.39 6.46
CA HIS A 52 -5.13 -9.06 6.86
C HIS A 52 -5.86 -7.98 6.07
N GLN A 53 -6.04 -6.83 6.72
CA GLN A 53 -6.64 -5.64 6.13
C GLN A 53 -5.78 -5.16 4.96
N VAL A 54 -6.14 -5.54 3.76
CA VAL A 54 -5.47 -5.12 2.53
C VAL A 54 -6.11 -3.84 2.04
N PHE A 55 -5.42 -2.72 2.20
CA PHE A 55 -5.94 -1.42 1.77
C PHE A 55 -5.46 -0.97 0.40
N LEU A 56 -4.43 -1.63 -0.13
CA LEU A 56 -3.87 -1.37 -1.44
C LEU A 56 -3.45 -2.69 -2.08
N THR A 57 -3.88 -2.89 -3.31
CA THR A 57 -3.38 -3.96 -4.18
C THR A 57 -2.88 -3.37 -5.48
N MET A 58 -1.84 -3.96 -6.05
CA MET A 58 -1.37 -3.63 -7.40
C MET A 58 -1.24 -4.91 -8.21
N ASP A 59 -1.77 -4.89 -9.42
CA ASP A 59 -1.66 -6.01 -10.34
C ASP A 59 -0.41 -5.93 -11.24
N ALA A 60 -0.16 -6.96 -12.03
CA ALA A 60 0.98 -7.01 -12.93
C ALA A 60 0.96 -5.95 -14.05
N SER A 61 -0.18 -5.33 -14.32
CA SER A 61 -0.29 -4.22 -15.27
C SER A 61 0.13 -2.87 -14.67
N GLY A 62 0.35 -2.83 -13.34
CA GLY A 62 0.71 -1.62 -12.60
C GLY A 62 -0.50 -0.84 -12.07
N ILE A 63 -1.70 -1.37 -12.24
CA ILE A 63 -2.92 -0.74 -11.70
C ILE A 63 -2.96 -0.88 -10.18
N ALA A 64 -3.07 0.26 -9.50
CA ALA A 64 -3.20 0.36 -8.05
C ALA A 64 -4.68 0.45 -7.65
N THR A 65 -5.19 -0.55 -6.96
CA THR A 65 -6.56 -0.53 -6.40
C THR A 65 -6.51 -0.18 -4.93
N VAL A 66 -7.12 0.95 -4.57
CA VAL A 66 -7.23 1.42 -3.18
C VAL A 66 -8.58 1.02 -2.61
N HIS A 67 -8.57 0.20 -1.54
CA HIS A 67 -9.78 -0.29 -0.89
C HIS A 67 -10.24 0.70 0.19
N ILE A 68 -11.33 1.39 -0.08
CA ILE A 68 -11.87 2.46 0.77
C ILE A 68 -12.90 1.90 1.74
N THR A 69 -12.58 1.92 3.02
CA THR A 69 -13.44 1.42 4.10
C THR A 69 -14.37 2.50 4.67
N LYS A 70 -14.68 3.51 3.89
CA LYS A 70 -15.59 4.61 4.22
C LYS A 70 -16.67 4.70 3.14
N ALA A 71 -17.94 4.84 3.57
CA ALA A 71 -19.05 4.91 2.64
C ALA A 71 -18.99 6.21 1.81
N GLU A 72 -19.15 6.07 0.51
CA GLU A 72 -19.35 7.17 -0.42
C GLU A 72 -20.85 7.50 -0.49
N ILE A 73 -21.19 8.72 -0.15
CA ILE A 73 -22.58 9.24 -0.18
C ILE A 73 -22.68 10.55 -0.99
N GLY A 74 -21.73 10.76 -1.90
CA GLY A 74 -21.61 11.96 -2.73
C GLY A 74 -20.67 13.02 -2.19
N GLN A 75 -19.91 12.72 -1.09
CA GLN A 75 -18.94 13.65 -0.51
C GLN A 75 -17.51 13.44 -1.03
N HIS A 76 -17.30 12.56 -1.99
CA HIS A 76 -16.01 12.26 -2.64
C HIS A 76 -14.89 11.80 -1.69
N VAL A 77 -15.27 11.12 -0.59
CA VAL A 77 -14.30 10.62 0.39
C VAL A 77 -13.35 9.59 -0.21
N GLY A 78 -13.84 8.74 -1.10
CA GLY A 78 -13.01 7.75 -1.77
C GLY A 78 -11.92 8.38 -2.62
N THR A 79 -12.23 9.40 -3.39
CA THR A 79 -11.25 10.15 -4.18
C THR A 79 -10.18 10.77 -3.28
N ALA A 80 -10.59 11.46 -2.20
CA ALA A 80 -9.64 12.09 -1.28
C ALA A 80 -8.69 11.08 -0.60
N LEU A 81 -9.22 9.93 -0.21
CA LEU A 81 -8.41 8.87 0.42
C LEU A 81 -7.51 8.15 -0.58
N ALA A 82 -8.00 7.90 -1.79
CA ALA A 82 -7.18 7.31 -2.85
C ALA A 82 -6.03 8.25 -3.27
N GLN A 83 -6.28 9.56 -3.34
CA GLN A 83 -5.25 10.55 -3.62
C GLN A 83 -4.15 10.53 -2.56
N SER A 84 -4.48 10.39 -1.28
CA SER A 84 -3.47 10.32 -0.22
C SER A 84 -2.56 9.08 -0.33
N VAL A 85 -3.06 7.98 -0.89
CA VAL A 85 -2.25 6.79 -1.21
C VAL A 85 -1.43 7.01 -2.47
N ALA A 86 -2.06 7.53 -3.52
CA ALA A 86 -1.44 7.71 -4.83
C ALA A 86 -0.26 8.69 -4.79
N GLU A 87 -0.40 9.79 -4.04
CA GLU A 87 0.65 10.79 -3.82
C GLU A 87 1.91 10.17 -3.21
N GLU A 88 1.73 9.41 -2.16
CA GLU A 88 2.86 8.75 -1.49
C GLU A 88 3.41 7.54 -2.25
N LEU A 89 2.58 6.89 -3.05
CA LEU A 89 2.98 5.79 -3.92
C LEU A 89 3.73 6.28 -5.16
N GLU A 90 3.58 7.56 -5.53
CA GLU A 90 4.09 8.14 -6.79
C GLU A 90 3.53 7.40 -8.03
N VAL A 91 2.26 6.98 -7.97
CA VAL A 91 1.59 6.31 -9.08
C VAL A 91 0.89 7.34 -9.98
N ASP A 92 0.87 7.10 -11.30
CA ASP A 92 0.03 7.87 -12.21
C ASP A 92 -1.44 7.72 -11.81
N TRP A 93 -2.15 8.84 -11.67
CA TRP A 93 -3.56 8.83 -11.27
C TRP A 93 -4.45 8.03 -12.24
N ASN A 94 -4.08 7.93 -13.50
CA ASN A 94 -4.79 7.11 -14.49
C ASN A 94 -4.70 5.60 -14.17
N ASP A 95 -3.68 5.19 -13.44
CA ASP A 95 -3.46 3.81 -13.01
C ASP A 95 -4.11 3.50 -11.64
N VAL A 96 -4.85 4.47 -11.06
CA VAL A 96 -5.54 4.29 -9.78
C VAL A 96 -6.98 3.81 -10.00
N ARG A 97 -7.39 2.84 -9.20
CA ARG A 97 -8.78 2.37 -9.07
C ARG A 97 -9.23 2.49 -7.62
N ILE A 98 -10.49 2.81 -7.44
CA ILE A 98 -11.12 2.91 -6.12
C ILE A 98 -12.09 1.75 -6.00
N ASP A 99 -11.95 0.98 -4.94
CA ASP A 99 -12.87 -0.09 -4.56
C ASP A 99 -13.51 0.20 -3.20
N TYR A 100 -14.79 -0.10 -3.08
CA TYR A 100 -15.55 0.02 -1.84
C TYR A 100 -15.95 -1.39 -1.39
N PRO A 101 -15.15 -2.03 -0.55
CA PRO A 101 -15.43 -3.39 -0.13
C PRO A 101 -16.68 -3.47 0.75
N ASP A 102 -17.35 -4.61 0.70
CA ASP A 102 -18.46 -4.92 1.60
C ASP A 102 -18.03 -4.86 3.06
N THR A 103 -18.97 -4.52 3.93
CA THR A 103 -18.72 -4.47 5.38
C THR A 103 -18.34 -5.85 5.90
N ALA A 104 -17.14 -5.94 6.47
CA ALA A 104 -16.62 -7.16 7.07
C ALA A 104 -15.72 -6.82 8.26
N GLU A 105 -15.65 -7.72 9.23
CA GLU A 105 -14.85 -7.56 10.46
C GLU A 105 -13.36 -7.32 10.14
N LYS A 106 -12.85 -7.95 9.10
CA LYS A 106 -11.45 -7.78 8.64
C LYS A 106 -11.06 -6.33 8.33
N TRP A 107 -12.02 -5.47 7.99
CA TRP A 107 -11.78 -4.06 7.69
C TRP A 107 -11.75 -3.18 8.95
N GLY A 108 -12.14 -3.72 10.09
CA GLY A 108 -12.23 -2.98 11.35
C GLY A 108 -13.31 -1.90 11.30
N PHE A 109 -12.96 -0.70 11.73
CA PHE A 109 -13.93 0.39 11.89
C PHE A 109 -14.27 1.08 10.56
N MET A 110 -15.43 0.74 10.00
CA MET A 110 -15.89 1.25 8.69
C MET A 110 -16.88 2.42 8.78
N ILE A 111 -17.18 2.94 9.96
CA ILE A 111 -18.17 4.03 10.14
C ILE A 111 -17.74 5.29 9.39
N THR A 112 -18.71 5.89 8.69
CA THR A 112 -18.59 7.19 8.02
C THR A 112 -19.49 8.18 8.71
N GLY A 113 -18.93 9.27 9.22
CA GLY A 113 -19.66 10.31 9.94
C GLY A 113 -18.76 11.27 10.71
N GLY A 114 -19.34 12.34 11.24
CA GLY A 114 -18.65 13.31 12.09
C GLY A 114 -17.47 14.04 11.43
N SER A 115 -17.35 14.03 10.11
CA SER A 115 -16.21 14.59 9.34
C SER A 115 -14.84 13.98 9.69
N TRP A 116 -14.82 12.73 10.16
CA TRP A 116 -13.60 12.06 10.62
C TRP A 116 -12.93 11.18 9.58
N SER A 117 -13.58 10.87 8.47
CA SER A 117 -13.11 9.86 7.52
C SER A 117 -11.69 10.11 7.02
N VAL A 118 -11.39 11.32 6.55
CA VAL A 118 -10.03 11.67 6.10
C VAL A 118 -9.10 11.80 7.30
N ASN A 119 -9.49 12.54 8.33
CA ASN A 119 -8.64 12.79 9.49
C ASN A 119 -8.13 11.50 10.16
N TRP A 120 -8.97 10.50 10.32
CA TRP A 120 -8.60 9.25 10.98
C TRP A 120 -7.79 8.30 10.09
N THR A 121 -7.90 8.43 8.78
CA THR A 121 -7.28 7.45 7.87
C THR A 121 -6.11 8.01 7.06
N PHE A 122 -5.92 9.33 7.06
CA PHE A 122 -4.88 9.99 6.26
C PHE A 122 -3.49 9.43 6.55
N ASP A 123 -3.04 9.43 7.81
CA ASP A 123 -1.72 8.94 8.19
C ASP A 123 -1.51 7.46 7.80
N ARG A 124 -2.52 6.62 8.01
CA ARG A 124 -2.48 5.23 7.58
C ARG A 124 -2.34 5.11 6.06
N ASN A 125 -3.14 5.84 5.30
CA ASN A 125 -3.16 5.77 3.84
C ASN A 125 -1.84 6.28 3.25
N SER A 126 -1.32 7.39 3.76
CA SER A 126 -0.01 7.91 3.37
C SER A 126 1.11 6.89 3.62
N ARG A 127 1.11 6.23 4.77
CA ARG A 127 2.11 5.18 5.08
C ARG A 127 1.98 3.97 4.17
N ILE A 128 0.78 3.56 3.79
CA ILE A 128 0.54 2.47 2.85
C ILE A 128 1.16 2.81 1.49
N GLY A 129 0.86 3.99 0.95
CA GLY A 129 1.45 4.46 -0.31
C GLY A 129 2.98 4.52 -0.25
N ALA A 130 3.53 5.14 0.79
CA ALA A 130 4.98 5.26 0.98
C ALA A 130 5.67 3.89 1.09
N SER A 131 5.08 2.92 1.79
CA SER A 131 5.64 1.58 1.93
C SER A 131 5.66 0.82 0.61
N ALA A 132 4.58 0.92 -0.16
CA ALA A 132 4.51 0.33 -1.49
C ALA A 132 5.54 0.94 -2.44
N ARG A 133 5.72 2.27 -2.42
CA ARG A 133 6.76 2.95 -3.18
C ARG A 133 8.15 2.44 -2.83
N ILE A 134 8.48 2.32 -1.56
CA ILE A 134 9.79 1.82 -1.11
C ILE A 134 10.05 0.42 -1.68
N ALA A 135 9.07 -0.49 -1.57
CA ALA A 135 9.18 -1.84 -2.09
C ALA A 135 9.39 -1.87 -3.62
N LEU A 136 8.67 -1.01 -4.35
CA LEU A 136 8.81 -0.90 -5.80
C LEU A 136 10.15 -0.30 -6.21
N VAL A 137 10.66 0.70 -5.48
CA VAL A 137 12.00 1.27 -5.72
C VAL A 137 13.08 0.24 -5.47
N GLU A 138 13.01 -0.52 -4.38
CA GLU A 138 13.97 -1.59 -4.09
C GLU A 138 13.94 -2.69 -5.16
N ALA A 139 12.75 -3.12 -5.58
CA ALA A 139 12.60 -4.12 -6.63
C ALA A 139 13.07 -3.62 -8.00
N GLY A 140 12.74 -2.39 -8.36
CA GLY A 140 13.21 -1.74 -9.59
C GLY A 140 14.72 -1.59 -9.64
N ALA A 141 15.33 -1.15 -8.54
CA ALA A 141 16.77 -1.05 -8.39
C ALA A 141 17.45 -2.40 -8.57
N LYS A 142 16.91 -3.46 -7.95
CA LYS A 142 17.40 -4.82 -8.10
C LYS A 142 17.34 -5.31 -9.55
N LEU A 143 16.25 -5.03 -10.28
CA LEU A 143 16.11 -5.36 -11.69
C LEU A 143 17.09 -4.60 -12.59
N MET A 144 17.44 -3.38 -12.22
CA MET A 144 18.44 -2.57 -12.94
C MET A 144 19.88 -2.87 -12.51
N GLY A 145 20.08 -3.64 -11.43
CA GLY A 145 21.41 -3.96 -10.90
C GLY A 145 22.12 -2.79 -10.23
N VAL A 146 21.35 -1.85 -9.65
CA VAL A 146 21.87 -0.61 -9.05
C VAL A 146 21.46 -0.50 -7.57
N PRO A 147 22.16 0.33 -6.77
CA PRO A 147 21.75 0.60 -5.39
C PRO A 147 20.40 1.33 -5.31
N ALA A 148 19.48 0.85 -4.47
CA ALA A 148 18.18 1.50 -4.27
C ALA A 148 18.28 2.95 -3.78
N ALA A 149 19.36 3.29 -3.07
CA ALA A 149 19.59 4.65 -2.56
C ALA A 149 19.77 5.73 -3.65
N GLN A 150 20.09 5.33 -4.88
CA GLN A 150 20.17 6.24 -6.02
C GLN A 150 18.95 6.21 -6.93
N CYS A 151 17.93 5.44 -6.56
CA CYS A 151 16.68 5.34 -7.29
C CYS A 151 15.58 6.18 -6.65
N SER A 152 14.73 6.76 -7.49
CA SER A 152 13.52 7.46 -7.09
C SER A 152 12.33 6.95 -7.92
N ALA A 153 11.12 7.13 -7.39
CA ALA A 153 9.90 6.85 -8.12
C ALA A 153 9.17 8.17 -8.45
N SER A 154 8.57 8.22 -9.60
CA SER A 154 7.64 9.28 -10.00
C SER A 154 6.76 8.78 -11.14
N ASN A 155 5.47 9.05 -11.05
CA ASN A 155 4.50 8.79 -12.11
C ASN A 155 4.55 7.32 -12.63
N SER A 156 4.47 6.36 -11.73
CA SER A 156 4.55 4.90 -12.00
C SER A 156 5.89 4.42 -12.56
N VAL A 157 6.97 5.20 -12.44
CA VAL A 157 8.30 4.86 -12.99
C VAL A 157 9.36 4.97 -11.90
N VAL A 158 10.19 3.95 -11.75
CA VAL A 158 11.43 3.99 -10.96
C VAL A 158 12.58 4.37 -11.86
N THR A 159 13.36 5.37 -11.47
CA THR A 159 14.49 5.92 -12.23
C THR A 159 15.77 5.85 -11.39
N ASP A 160 16.84 5.32 -11.97
CA ASP A 160 18.19 5.48 -11.45
C ASP A 160 18.75 6.86 -11.79
N SER A 161 19.07 7.67 -10.80
CA SER A 161 19.55 9.05 -10.98
C SER A 161 20.96 9.16 -11.58
N VAL A 162 21.72 8.06 -11.58
CA VAL A 162 23.10 8.06 -12.08
C VAL A 162 23.17 7.68 -13.57
N SER A 163 22.49 6.58 -13.95
CA SER A 163 22.50 6.11 -15.35
C SER A 163 21.34 6.60 -16.17
N GLY A 164 20.27 7.08 -15.54
CA GLY A 164 19.01 7.41 -16.21
C GLY A 164 18.18 6.18 -16.61
N ALA A 165 18.59 4.97 -16.20
CA ALA A 165 17.82 3.76 -16.45
C ALA A 165 16.49 3.79 -15.72
N THR A 166 15.45 3.26 -16.36
CA THR A 166 14.08 3.27 -15.81
C THR A 166 13.43 1.89 -15.82
N LYS A 167 12.48 1.70 -14.90
CA LYS A 167 11.53 0.59 -14.88
C LYS A 167 10.15 1.08 -14.49
N THR A 168 9.13 0.76 -15.27
CA THR A 168 7.75 1.04 -14.89
C THR A 168 7.29 0.09 -13.78
N TYR A 169 6.28 0.48 -13.01
CA TYR A 169 5.69 -0.40 -12.00
C TYR A 169 5.18 -1.71 -12.60
N SER A 170 4.57 -1.66 -13.80
CA SER A 170 4.15 -2.86 -14.51
C SER A 170 5.31 -3.80 -14.87
N GLN A 171 6.45 -3.25 -15.33
CA GLN A 171 7.64 -4.06 -15.60
C GLN A 171 8.21 -4.71 -14.33
N ILE A 172 8.18 -3.99 -13.22
CA ILE A 172 8.64 -4.50 -11.93
C ILE A 172 7.72 -5.63 -11.45
N LEU A 173 6.41 -5.39 -11.43
CA LEU A 173 5.42 -6.32 -10.91
C LEU A 173 5.23 -7.58 -11.78
N SER A 174 5.42 -7.47 -13.10
CA SER A 174 5.37 -8.62 -14.00
C SER A 174 6.61 -9.50 -13.97
N THR A 175 7.75 -8.96 -13.52
CA THR A 175 9.05 -9.67 -13.59
C THR A 175 9.48 -10.20 -12.24
N THR A 176 9.03 -9.61 -11.15
CA THR A 176 9.57 -9.87 -9.82
C THR A 176 8.49 -10.40 -8.89
N THR A 177 8.79 -11.49 -8.18
CA THR A 177 8.10 -11.83 -6.92
C THR A 177 8.75 -10.97 -5.84
N ILE A 178 8.08 -9.91 -5.42
CA ILE A 178 8.60 -8.97 -4.42
C ILE A 178 8.35 -9.53 -3.03
#